data_a7a43c378c6b7dbeded335bba118754d
#
_entry.id   a7a43c378c6b7dbeded335bba118754d
#
_cell.length_a   1.000
_cell.length_b   1.000
_cell.length_c   1.000
_cell.angle_alpha   90.00
_cell.angle_beta   90.00
_cell.angle_gamma   90.00
#
_symmetry.space_group_name_H-M   'P 1'
#
loop_
_entity.id
_entity.type
_entity.pdbx_description
1 polymer ?
#
loop_
_entity_poly.entity_id
_entity_poly.type
_entity_poly.pdbx_seq_one_letter_code
_entity_poly.pdbx_strand_id
1 'polypeptide(L)'
;MSLPALADISVHTGTPGPIDGLVRVETSPREVATPIIMEMMHSVYPHDVVFGDYCTVNDYIDCPPDELFDYLSDTRCLEEWTYSLRGFTPTDEADLWLAYDRLGSETKIYTRTVFNREALTVDYHCAWDQPDHLWMIYLIRIVDAQVVLNKPGSVVLWTNCHHPFYDHNPYPDTAPPQRPVWVGDFWDMFSAGHLLELKNLKAIAEYRHHNGLPVTPFWMR
;
A
#
# COMPACT_ATOMS: atom_id res chain seq x y z
N MET A 1 -13.08 -14.21 9.33
CA MET A 1 -11.83 -14.74 8.74
C MET A 1 -10.70 -14.26 9.62
N SER A 2 -9.81 -15.15 10.13
CA SER A 2 -8.66 -14.71 10.93
C SER A 2 -7.67 -14.00 10.01
N LEU A 3 -7.13 -12.87 10.46
CA LEU A 3 -6.10 -12.15 9.72
C LEU A 3 -4.80 -12.98 9.73
N PRO A 4 -4.07 -13.03 8.61
CA PRO A 4 -2.80 -13.76 8.58
C PRO A 4 -1.80 -13.15 9.55
N ALA A 5 -1.14 -13.99 10.33
CA ALA A 5 -0.03 -13.58 11.17
C ALA A 5 1.24 -13.32 10.33
N LEU A 6 2.22 -12.63 10.91
CA LEU A 6 3.49 -12.36 10.22
C LEU A 6 4.19 -13.66 9.73
N ALA A 7 4.04 -14.75 10.50
CA ALA A 7 4.52 -16.08 10.10
C ALA A 7 3.85 -16.60 8.82
N ASP A 8 2.56 -16.30 8.63
CA ASP A 8 1.81 -16.71 7.44
C ASP A 8 2.27 -15.94 6.20
N ILE A 9 2.69 -14.68 6.36
CA ILE A 9 3.27 -13.91 5.28
C ILE A 9 4.57 -14.54 4.79
N SER A 10 5.43 -14.97 5.71
CA SER A 10 6.69 -15.61 5.34
C SER A 10 6.48 -16.90 4.55
N VAL A 11 5.39 -17.64 4.82
CA VAL A 11 5.00 -18.82 4.05
C VAL A 11 4.50 -18.42 2.65
N HIS A 12 3.64 -17.42 2.54
CA HIS A 12 3.10 -16.94 1.25
C HIS A 12 4.15 -16.28 0.38
N THR A 13 5.06 -15.54 0.97
CA THR A 13 6.08 -14.77 0.24
C THR A 13 7.34 -15.57 -0.07
N GLY A 14 7.45 -16.80 0.45
CA GLY A 14 8.65 -17.62 0.30
C GLY A 14 9.87 -17.06 1.04
N THR A 15 9.67 -16.16 2.00
CA THR A 15 10.76 -15.64 2.84
C THR A 15 11.10 -16.66 3.93
N PRO A 16 12.38 -16.88 4.27
CA PRO A 16 12.78 -17.91 5.24
C PRO A 16 12.54 -17.54 6.70
N GLY A 17 11.83 -16.46 6.99
CA GLY A 17 11.51 -16.03 8.36
C GLY A 17 10.80 -14.67 8.40
N PRO A 18 10.49 -14.16 9.59
CA PRO A 18 9.91 -12.84 9.75
C PRO A 18 10.88 -11.76 9.26
N ILE A 19 10.33 -10.73 8.64
CA ILE A 19 11.09 -9.53 8.26
C ILE A 19 11.05 -8.55 9.42
N ASP A 20 12.20 -8.25 10.00
CA ASP A 20 12.30 -7.32 11.12
C ASP A 20 11.84 -5.91 10.71
N GLY A 21 11.09 -5.26 11.60
CA GLY A 21 10.58 -3.91 11.39
C GLY A 21 9.34 -3.82 10.49
N LEU A 22 8.79 -4.94 10.02
CA LEU A 22 7.54 -4.95 9.28
C LEU A 22 6.36 -4.68 10.21
N VAL A 23 5.58 -3.64 9.93
CA VAL A 23 4.40 -3.23 10.71
C VAL A 23 3.14 -3.45 9.90
N ARG A 24 2.23 -4.24 10.42
CA ARG A 24 0.93 -4.55 9.79
C ARG A 24 -0.17 -4.56 10.85
N VAL A 25 -1.40 -4.21 10.44
CA VAL A 25 -2.54 -4.10 11.37
C VAL A 25 -2.87 -5.41 12.10
N GLU A 26 -2.65 -6.57 11.46
CA GLU A 26 -2.91 -7.88 12.04
C GLU A 26 -1.85 -8.36 13.03
N THR A 27 -0.62 -7.85 12.92
CA THR A 27 0.51 -8.18 13.81
C THR A 27 0.84 -7.06 14.79
N SER A 28 0.30 -5.86 14.52
CA SER A 28 0.49 -4.68 15.35
C SER A 28 -0.89 -4.15 15.75
N PRO A 29 -1.38 -4.45 16.94
CA PRO A 29 -2.66 -3.93 17.41
C PRO A 29 -2.76 -2.41 17.23
N ARG A 30 -3.98 -1.91 16.98
CA ARG A 30 -4.21 -0.49 16.68
C ARG A 30 -3.59 0.43 17.74
N GLU A 31 -3.69 0.03 19.01
CA GLU A 31 -3.14 0.77 20.17
C GLU A 31 -1.61 0.88 20.11
N VAL A 32 -0.95 -0.08 19.45
CA VAL A 32 0.50 -0.09 19.24
C VAL A 32 0.87 0.61 17.95
N ALA A 33 0.16 0.33 16.87
CA ALA A 33 0.48 0.89 15.54
C ALA A 33 0.19 2.39 15.46
N THR A 34 -0.92 2.87 16.02
CA THR A 34 -1.31 4.29 15.96
C THR A 34 -0.25 5.24 16.53
N PRO A 35 0.31 5.02 17.73
CA PRO A 35 1.39 5.88 18.24
C PRO A 35 2.62 5.91 17.34
N ILE A 36 3.02 4.75 16.78
CA ILE A 36 4.16 4.66 15.88
C ILE A 36 3.92 5.49 14.60
N ILE A 37 2.74 5.36 14.01
CA ILE A 37 2.35 6.12 12.82
C ILE A 37 2.34 7.62 13.13
N MET A 38 1.75 8.02 14.24
CA MET A 38 1.68 9.42 14.66
C MET A 38 3.06 10.02 14.96
N GLU A 39 3.95 9.26 15.60
CA GLU A 39 5.34 9.67 15.83
C GLU A 39 6.09 9.87 14.50
N MET A 40 5.93 8.94 13.55
CA MET A 40 6.50 9.08 12.21
C MET A 40 5.97 10.33 11.51
N MET A 41 4.67 10.59 11.59
CA MET A 41 4.06 11.78 11.03
C MET A 41 4.67 13.06 11.63
N HIS A 42 4.74 13.18 12.94
CA HIS A 42 5.32 14.34 13.61
C HIS A 42 6.82 14.53 13.34
N SER A 43 7.57 13.43 13.12
CA SER A 43 8.99 13.53 12.80
C SER A 43 9.26 14.10 11.41
N VAL A 44 8.37 13.81 10.46
CA VAL A 44 8.49 14.24 9.06
C VAL A 44 7.78 15.58 8.82
N TYR A 45 6.64 15.79 9.47
CA TYR A 45 5.78 16.95 9.31
C TYR A 45 5.36 17.48 10.70
N PRO A 46 6.16 18.36 11.31
CA PRO A 46 5.89 18.91 12.64
C PRO A 46 4.78 19.98 12.65
N HIS A 47 3.78 19.86 11.77
CA HIS A 47 2.69 20.80 11.60
C HIS A 47 1.35 20.14 11.93
N ASP A 48 0.42 20.91 12.49
CA ASP A 48 -0.95 20.47 12.79
C ASP A 48 -1.76 20.22 11.49
N VAL A 49 -1.42 20.92 10.42
CA VAL A 49 -1.98 20.71 9.07
C VAL A 49 -0.94 19.98 8.23
N VAL A 50 -1.05 18.68 8.17
CA VAL A 50 -0.01 17.81 7.61
C VAL A 50 0.00 17.85 6.09
N PHE A 51 -1.17 17.76 5.45
CA PHE A 51 -1.26 17.71 4.00
C PHE A 51 -2.44 18.52 3.52
N GLY A 52 -2.20 19.37 2.57
CA GLY A 52 -3.25 20.04 1.83
C GLY A 52 -3.92 19.06 0.85
N ASP A 53 -3.74 19.33 -0.43
CA ASP A 53 -4.44 18.61 -1.51
C ASP A 53 -3.78 17.30 -1.95
N TYR A 54 -2.60 16.97 -1.42
CA TYR A 54 -1.89 15.73 -1.79
C TYR A 54 -0.91 15.25 -0.72
N CYS A 55 -0.66 13.96 -0.77
CA CYS A 55 0.29 13.24 0.06
C CYS A 55 1.36 12.61 -0.85
N THR A 56 2.63 12.96 -0.63
CA THR A 56 3.75 12.44 -1.42
C THR A 56 4.79 11.82 -0.50
N VAL A 57 5.17 10.58 -0.80
CA VAL A 57 6.26 9.86 -0.13
C VAL A 57 7.22 9.30 -1.17
N ASN A 58 8.49 9.17 -0.81
CA ASN A 58 9.52 8.60 -1.69
C ASN A 58 10.59 7.90 -0.86
N ASP A 59 11.22 6.89 -1.45
CA ASP A 59 12.38 6.21 -0.86
C ASP A 59 13.25 5.58 -1.96
N TYR A 60 14.49 5.30 -1.60
CA TYR A 60 15.38 4.44 -2.36
C TYR A 60 15.19 2.99 -1.91
N ILE A 61 15.14 2.07 -2.88
CA ILE A 61 15.03 0.62 -2.67
C ILE A 61 16.17 -0.06 -3.42
N ASP A 62 17.00 -0.85 -2.73
CA ASP A 62 18.09 -1.62 -3.33
C ASP A 62 17.53 -2.88 -4.00
N CYS A 63 16.83 -2.66 -5.10
CA CYS A 63 16.19 -3.67 -5.94
C CYS A 63 16.12 -3.14 -7.36
N PRO A 64 16.40 -3.97 -8.40
CA PRO A 64 16.33 -3.55 -9.79
C PRO A 64 14.95 -2.99 -10.19
N PRO A 65 14.88 -1.90 -10.99
CA PRO A 65 13.62 -1.27 -11.38
C PRO A 65 12.62 -2.21 -12.05
N ASP A 66 13.11 -3.10 -12.93
CA ASP A 66 12.23 -4.03 -13.64
C ASP A 66 11.61 -5.08 -12.71
N GLU A 67 12.38 -5.60 -11.74
CA GLU A 67 11.88 -6.56 -10.75
C GLU A 67 10.85 -5.92 -9.83
N LEU A 68 11.11 -4.67 -9.40
CA LEU A 68 10.17 -3.90 -8.58
C LEU A 68 8.90 -3.55 -9.36
N PHE A 69 9.03 -3.19 -10.63
CA PHE A 69 7.90 -2.91 -11.50
C PHE A 69 7.03 -4.15 -11.70
N ASP A 70 7.63 -5.32 -11.99
CA ASP A 70 6.90 -6.58 -12.16
C ASP A 70 6.11 -6.94 -10.90
N TYR A 71 6.70 -6.73 -9.73
CA TYR A 71 6.03 -6.95 -8.45
C TYR A 71 4.86 -6.00 -8.23
N LEU A 72 5.06 -4.71 -8.42
CA LEU A 72 4.04 -3.69 -8.20
C LEU A 72 2.91 -3.73 -9.23
N SER A 73 3.15 -4.26 -10.43
CA SER A 73 2.13 -4.34 -11.49
C SER A 73 1.05 -5.40 -11.20
N ASP A 74 1.25 -6.28 -10.23
CA ASP A 74 0.23 -7.24 -9.79
C ASP A 74 -0.50 -6.70 -8.57
N THR A 75 -1.79 -6.44 -8.69
CA THR A 75 -2.63 -5.89 -7.60
C THR A 75 -2.49 -6.66 -6.30
N ARG A 76 -2.24 -7.97 -6.36
CA ARG A 76 -2.12 -8.84 -5.18
C ARG A 76 -0.91 -8.50 -4.32
N CYS A 77 0.10 -7.80 -4.84
CA CYS A 77 1.26 -7.37 -4.06
C CYS A 77 0.85 -6.48 -2.87
N LEU A 78 -0.27 -5.75 -3.00
CA LEU A 78 -0.84 -4.93 -1.94
C LEU A 78 -1.14 -5.74 -0.66
N GLU A 79 -1.42 -7.04 -0.78
CA GLU A 79 -1.60 -7.95 0.36
C GLU A 79 -0.37 -7.98 1.29
N GLU A 80 0.82 -7.85 0.71
CA GLU A 80 2.07 -8.02 1.44
C GLU A 80 2.55 -6.74 2.12
N TRP A 81 2.59 -5.65 1.37
CA TRP A 81 3.28 -4.45 1.84
C TRP A 81 2.35 -3.36 2.38
N THR A 82 1.05 -3.38 2.05
CA THR A 82 0.15 -2.37 2.61
C THR A 82 -0.09 -2.59 4.10
N TYR A 83 -0.37 -1.50 4.77
CA TYR A 83 -0.62 -1.50 6.21
C TYR A 83 -1.94 -2.20 6.58
N SER A 84 -3.00 -2.04 5.79
CA SER A 84 -4.35 -2.45 6.16
C SER A 84 -5.11 -3.29 5.13
N LEU A 85 -4.66 -3.40 3.87
CA LEU A 85 -5.40 -4.10 2.83
C LEU A 85 -5.13 -5.61 2.83
N ARG A 86 -6.20 -6.41 2.83
CA ARG A 86 -6.08 -7.88 2.89
C ARG A 86 -7.21 -8.57 2.13
N GLY A 87 -6.92 -9.80 1.69
CA GLY A 87 -7.91 -10.72 1.15
C GLY A 87 -8.31 -10.37 -0.28
N PHE A 88 -7.36 -10.04 -1.14
CA PHE A 88 -7.60 -9.75 -2.55
C PHE A 88 -8.19 -10.95 -3.28
N THR A 89 -9.36 -10.76 -3.87
CA THR A 89 -10.06 -11.72 -4.71
C THR A 89 -10.51 -11.05 -6.02
N PRO A 90 -10.43 -11.75 -7.17
CA PRO A 90 -10.92 -11.19 -8.41
C PRO A 90 -12.44 -10.97 -8.34
N THR A 91 -12.94 -9.95 -9.02
CA THR A 91 -14.38 -9.76 -9.24
C THR A 91 -14.81 -10.35 -10.60
N ASP A 92 -16.09 -10.22 -10.94
CA ASP A 92 -16.58 -10.61 -12.28
C ASP A 92 -16.13 -9.62 -13.38
N GLU A 93 -15.66 -8.43 -13.01
CA GLU A 93 -15.09 -7.45 -13.92
C GLU A 93 -13.59 -7.70 -14.10
N ALA A 94 -13.13 -7.69 -15.35
CA ALA A 94 -11.72 -7.91 -15.68
C ALA A 94 -10.81 -6.88 -14.98
N ASP A 95 -9.71 -7.35 -14.44
CA ASP A 95 -8.67 -6.55 -13.76
C ASP A 95 -9.15 -5.75 -12.54
N LEU A 96 -10.37 -5.99 -12.07
CA LEU A 96 -10.91 -5.40 -10.85
C LEU A 96 -10.86 -6.40 -9.70
N TRP A 97 -10.24 -5.98 -8.61
CA TRP A 97 -10.04 -6.80 -7.42
C TRP A 97 -10.83 -6.24 -6.24
N LEU A 98 -11.38 -7.13 -5.41
CA LEU A 98 -12.00 -6.82 -4.13
C LEU A 98 -11.07 -7.25 -3.00
N ALA A 99 -10.87 -6.36 -2.05
CA ALA A 99 -10.17 -6.63 -0.80
C ALA A 99 -10.91 -5.97 0.38
N TYR A 100 -10.32 -6.04 1.56
CA TYR A 100 -10.85 -5.39 2.77
C TYR A 100 -9.81 -4.46 3.36
N ASP A 101 -10.22 -3.22 3.62
CA ASP A 101 -9.45 -2.25 4.37
C ASP A 101 -9.74 -2.43 5.87
N ARG A 102 -8.77 -2.97 6.59
CA ARG A 102 -8.89 -3.29 8.02
C ARG A 102 -8.79 -2.05 8.93
N LEU A 103 -8.33 -0.94 8.40
CA LEU A 103 -8.32 0.32 9.14
C LEU A 103 -9.74 0.77 9.48
N GLY A 104 -10.65 0.65 8.52
CA GLY A 104 -12.05 1.03 8.66
C GLY A 104 -12.99 -0.08 9.15
N SER A 105 -12.49 -1.26 9.51
CA SER A 105 -13.30 -2.42 9.91
C SER A 105 -14.33 -2.85 8.84
N GLU A 106 -14.10 -3.97 8.20
CA GLU A 106 -14.98 -4.56 7.15
C GLU A 106 -15.27 -3.63 5.94
N THR A 107 -14.50 -2.57 5.77
CA THR A 107 -14.62 -1.72 4.60
C THR A 107 -14.12 -2.47 3.37
N LYS A 108 -15.01 -2.67 2.40
CA LYS A 108 -14.61 -3.21 1.10
C LYS A 108 -13.78 -2.18 0.36
N ILE A 109 -12.74 -2.63 -0.32
CA ILE A 109 -11.98 -1.79 -1.25
C ILE A 109 -11.89 -2.50 -2.60
N TYR A 110 -12.25 -1.77 -3.64
CA TYR A 110 -12.11 -2.22 -5.02
C TYR A 110 -10.89 -1.56 -5.62
N THR A 111 -10.06 -2.35 -6.30
CA THR A 111 -8.78 -1.86 -6.84
C THR A 111 -8.55 -2.38 -8.25
N ARG A 112 -8.17 -1.48 -9.14
CA ARG A 112 -7.65 -1.78 -10.48
C ARG A 112 -6.24 -1.21 -10.60
N THR A 113 -5.30 -2.03 -11.07
CA THR A 113 -3.94 -1.59 -11.35
C THR A 113 -3.81 -1.20 -12.81
N VAL A 114 -3.35 0.02 -13.06
CA VAL A 114 -3.02 0.54 -14.38
C VAL A 114 -1.52 0.77 -14.44
N PHE A 115 -0.84 0.20 -15.41
CA PHE A 115 0.61 0.29 -15.47
C PHE A 115 1.15 0.55 -16.88
N ASN A 116 2.33 1.15 -16.93
CA ASN A 116 3.07 1.38 -18.17
C ASN A 116 4.54 0.98 -17.96
N ARG A 117 4.95 -0.09 -18.62
CA ARG A 117 6.31 -0.64 -18.49
C ARG A 117 7.38 0.30 -19.03
N GLU A 118 7.13 0.99 -20.13
CA GLU A 118 8.11 1.89 -20.74
C GLU A 118 8.40 3.10 -19.83
N ALA A 119 7.36 3.61 -19.16
CA ALA A 119 7.48 4.72 -18.22
C ALA A 119 7.80 4.27 -16.78
N LEU A 120 7.74 2.96 -16.48
CA LEU A 120 7.85 2.38 -15.15
C LEU A 120 6.88 3.04 -14.16
N THR A 121 5.62 3.21 -14.59
CA THR A 121 4.54 3.73 -13.74
C THR A 121 3.55 2.64 -13.39
N VAL A 122 3.06 2.66 -12.17
CA VAL A 122 2.01 1.78 -11.66
C VAL A 122 1.03 2.61 -10.86
N ASP A 123 -0.21 2.68 -11.32
CA ASP A 123 -1.26 3.46 -10.67
C ASP A 123 -2.30 2.50 -10.10
N TYR A 124 -2.62 2.64 -8.81
CA TYR A 124 -3.72 1.91 -8.20
C TYR A 124 -4.94 2.81 -8.15
N HIS A 125 -5.97 2.43 -8.90
CA HIS A 125 -7.26 3.08 -8.91
C HIS A 125 -8.18 2.35 -7.93
N CYS A 126 -8.63 3.03 -6.90
CA CYS A 126 -9.35 2.40 -5.79
C CYS A 126 -10.66 3.13 -5.46
N ALA A 127 -11.56 2.42 -4.82
CA ALA A 127 -12.71 3.00 -4.14
C ALA A 127 -13.18 2.12 -2.99
N TRP A 128 -13.66 2.75 -1.92
CA TRP A 128 -14.34 2.02 -0.84
C TRP A 128 -15.81 1.78 -1.17
N ASP A 129 -16.31 0.63 -0.76
CA ASP A 129 -17.71 0.20 -0.72
C ASP A 129 -18.43 0.05 -2.07
N GLN A 130 -17.88 0.53 -3.18
CA GLN A 130 -18.48 0.45 -4.51
C GLN A 130 -17.40 0.35 -5.61
N PRO A 131 -17.66 -0.37 -6.73
CA PRO A 131 -16.72 -0.54 -7.82
C PRO A 131 -16.88 0.46 -8.97
N ASP A 132 -18.00 1.18 -9.06
CA ASP A 132 -18.40 1.92 -10.27
C ASP A 132 -17.55 3.17 -10.51
N HIS A 133 -16.99 3.76 -9.46
CA HIS A 133 -16.19 4.97 -9.52
C HIS A 133 -14.93 4.82 -8.64
N LEU A 134 -13.83 4.46 -9.25
CA LEU A 134 -12.53 4.32 -8.59
C LEU A 134 -11.86 5.70 -8.48
N TRP A 135 -12.17 6.43 -7.43
CA TRP A 135 -11.81 7.85 -7.26
C TRP A 135 -10.51 8.09 -6.49
N MET A 136 -10.02 7.10 -5.75
CA MET A 136 -8.73 7.17 -5.09
C MET A 136 -7.65 6.72 -6.06
N ILE A 137 -6.76 7.62 -6.45
CA ILE A 137 -5.68 7.32 -7.38
C ILE A 137 -4.34 7.44 -6.68
N TYR A 138 -3.64 6.32 -6.61
CA TYR A 138 -2.29 6.23 -6.06
C TYR A 138 -1.31 6.13 -7.23
N LEU A 139 -0.55 7.20 -7.44
CA LEU A 139 0.40 7.32 -8.55
C LEU A 139 1.78 6.89 -8.08
N ILE A 140 2.31 5.82 -8.68
CA ILE A 140 3.66 5.33 -8.38
C ILE A 140 4.51 5.42 -9.64
N ARG A 141 5.70 6.01 -9.50
CA ARG A 141 6.75 5.97 -10.51
C ARG A 141 8.01 5.35 -9.93
N ILE A 142 8.58 4.41 -10.68
CA ILE A 142 9.87 3.82 -10.38
C ILE A 142 10.91 4.50 -11.28
N VAL A 143 12.00 4.96 -10.69
CA VAL A 143 13.12 5.59 -11.41
C VAL A 143 14.37 4.75 -11.19
N ASP A 144 15.12 4.46 -12.24
CA ASP A 144 16.41 3.79 -12.14
C ASP A 144 17.39 4.64 -11.30
N ALA A 145 17.80 4.12 -10.16
CA ALA A 145 18.71 4.81 -9.26
C ALA A 145 20.11 5.00 -9.88
N GLN A 146 20.49 4.19 -10.88
CA GLN A 146 21.72 4.39 -11.61
C GLN A 146 21.74 5.74 -12.34
N VAL A 147 20.58 6.17 -12.87
CA VAL A 147 20.46 7.43 -13.60
C VAL A 147 20.48 8.64 -12.68
N VAL A 148 19.77 8.55 -11.53
CA VAL A 148 19.51 9.73 -10.68
C VAL A 148 20.42 9.83 -9.45
N LEU A 149 20.98 8.70 -8.99
CA LEU A 149 21.81 8.61 -7.77
C LEU A 149 23.19 8.01 -8.03
N ASN A 150 23.48 7.58 -9.27
CA ASN A 150 24.71 6.89 -9.67
C ASN A 150 25.02 5.64 -8.80
N LYS A 151 23.97 4.88 -8.47
CA LYS A 151 24.09 3.60 -7.76
C LYS A 151 23.00 2.62 -8.23
N PRO A 152 23.22 1.29 -8.11
CA PRO A 152 22.19 0.32 -8.46
C PRO A 152 20.92 0.51 -7.61
N GLY A 153 19.78 -0.03 -8.07
CA GLY A 153 18.51 0.00 -7.37
C GLY A 153 17.50 0.96 -7.98
N SER A 154 16.46 1.26 -7.24
CA SER A 154 15.30 2.04 -7.66
C SER A 154 15.05 3.22 -6.73
N VAL A 155 14.51 4.31 -7.26
CA VAL A 155 13.84 5.36 -6.47
C VAL A 155 12.34 5.26 -6.75
N VAL A 156 11.55 5.11 -5.70
CA VAL A 156 10.09 5.08 -5.79
C VAL A 156 9.53 6.45 -5.41
N LEU A 157 8.72 7.02 -6.30
CA LEU A 157 7.95 8.24 -6.08
C LEU A 157 6.48 7.82 -6.00
N TRP A 158 5.81 8.15 -4.92
CA TRP A 158 4.42 7.78 -4.70
C TRP A 158 3.63 8.99 -4.23
N THR A 159 2.52 9.28 -4.89
CA THR A 159 1.63 10.39 -4.56
C THR A 159 0.17 9.97 -4.69
N ASN A 160 -0.68 10.45 -3.79
CA ASN A 160 -2.13 10.48 -4.00
C ASN A 160 -2.70 11.87 -3.66
N CYS A 161 -3.89 12.18 -4.19
CA CYS A 161 -4.53 13.47 -4.06
C CYS A 161 -5.73 13.39 -3.12
N HIS A 162 -5.96 14.49 -2.37
CA HIS A 162 -7.10 14.63 -1.47
C HIS A 162 -8.38 14.89 -2.26
N HIS A 163 -9.00 13.80 -2.70
CA HIS A 163 -10.32 13.91 -3.33
C HIS A 163 -11.36 14.35 -2.28
N PRO A 164 -12.37 15.20 -2.61
CA PRO A 164 -13.40 15.62 -1.65
C PRO A 164 -14.15 14.50 -0.95
N PHE A 165 -14.14 13.28 -1.50
CA PHE A 165 -14.74 12.11 -0.88
C PHE A 165 -13.97 11.55 0.33
N TYR A 166 -12.77 12.04 0.58
CA TYR A 166 -12.11 11.77 1.86
C TYR A 166 -12.83 12.47 3.02
N ASP A 167 -13.39 13.65 2.79
CA ASP A 167 -14.05 14.46 3.81
C ASP A 167 -15.46 13.97 4.14
N HIS A 168 -16.07 13.17 3.26
CA HIS A 168 -17.40 12.60 3.49
C HIS A 168 -17.64 11.37 2.61
N ASN A 169 -18.40 10.40 3.13
CA ASN A 169 -18.79 9.23 2.35
C ASN A 169 -19.81 9.61 1.26
N PRO A 170 -19.48 9.51 -0.04
CA PRO A 170 -20.44 9.81 -1.11
C PRO A 170 -21.42 8.68 -1.40
N TYR A 171 -21.20 7.48 -0.81
CA TYR A 171 -21.98 6.26 -1.04
C TYR A 171 -22.45 5.65 0.28
N PRO A 172 -23.20 6.39 1.12
CA PRO A 172 -23.57 5.90 2.44
C PRO A 172 -24.45 4.63 2.41
N ASP A 173 -25.22 4.46 1.35
CA ASP A 173 -26.12 3.32 1.19
C ASP A 173 -25.40 1.99 0.91
N THR A 174 -24.15 2.05 0.43
CA THR A 174 -23.31 0.87 0.18
C THR A 174 -22.38 0.54 1.36
N ALA A 175 -22.26 1.46 2.30
CA ALA A 175 -21.41 1.27 3.47
C ALA A 175 -22.00 0.21 4.43
N PRO A 176 -21.13 -0.58 5.11
CA PRO A 176 -21.60 -1.52 6.13
C PRO A 176 -22.34 -0.79 7.25
N PRO A 177 -23.55 -1.28 7.66
CA PRO A 177 -24.38 -0.56 8.63
C PRO A 177 -23.74 -0.32 10.00
N GLN A 178 -22.68 -1.08 10.33
CA GLN A 178 -22.02 -1.05 11.63
C GLN A 178 -20.63 -0.43 11.58
N ARG A 179 -20.22 0.14 10.46
CA ARG A 179 -18.91 0.81 10.37
C ARG A 179 -18.93 2.08 11.24
N PRO A 180 -18.03 2.17 12.24
CA PRO A 180 -18.09 3.25 13.24
C PRO A 180 -17.66 4.61 12.68
N VAL A 181 -16.79 4.62 11.65
CA VAL A 181 -16.22 5.85 11.08
C VAL A 181 -16.03 5.70 9.57
N TRP A 182 -16.03 6.81 8.87
CA TRP A 182 -15.61 6.88 7.48
C TRP A 182 -14.09 6.72 7.39
N VAL A 183 -13.58 5.85 6.50
CA VAL A 183 -12.13 5.63 6.37
C VAL A 183 -11.41 6.88 5.90
N GLY A 184 -12.08 7.71 5.10
CA GLY A 184 -11.58 8.99 4.62
C GLY A 184 -11.21 9.97 5.74
N ASP A 185 -11.87 9.90 6.90
CA ASP A 185 -11.56 10.75 8.07
C ASP A 185 -10.13 10.56 8.61
N PHE A 186 -9.43 9.52 8.12
CA PHE A 186 -8.02 9.28 8.46
C PHE A 186 -7.03 9.97 7.51
N TRP A 187 -7.48 10.88 6.63
CA TRP A 187 -6.60 11.56 5.67
C TRP A 187 -5.32 12.14 6.29
N ASP A 188 -5.41 12.75 7.46
CA ASP A 188 -4.26 13.32 8.19
C ASP A 188 -3.21 12.27 8.56
N MET A 189 -3.59 10.99 8.61
CA MET A 189 -2.67 9.87 8.89
C MET A 189 -2.13 9.22 7.61
N PHE A 190 -2.66 9.54 6.44
CA PHE A 190 -2.35 8.80 5.21
C PHE A 190 -0.89 8.91 4.80
N SER A 191 -0.28 10.08 4.94
CA SER A 191 1.15 10.18 4.61
C SER A 191 2.03 9.36 5.53
N ALA A 192 1.74 9.34 6.83
CA ALA A 192 2.48 8.49 7.75
C ALA A 192 2.21 7.00 7.46
N GLY A 193 0.96 6.65 7.17
CA GLY A 193 0.57 5.31 6.74
C GLY A 193 1.28 4.89 5.45
N HIS A 194 1.25 5.74 4.42
CA HIS A 194 1.94 5.47 3.15
C HIS A 194 3.47 5.42 3.30
N LEU A 195 4.06 6.23 4.18
CA LEU A 195 5.48 6.12 4.48
C LEU A 195 5.81 4.77 5.13
N LEU A 196 4.96 4.30 6.03
CA LEU A 196 5.09 2.97 6.64
C LEU A 196 4.97 1.87 5.58
N GLU A 197 3.98 1.96 4.70
CA GLU A 197 3.76 1.04 3.60
C GLU A 197 4.95 1.01 2.62
N LEU A 198 5.50 2.18 2.28
CA LEU A 198 6.70 2.28 1.45
C LEU A 198 7.91 1.62 2.13
N LYS A 199 8.05 1.74 3.45
CA LYS A 199 9.09 1.03 4.21
C LYS A 199 8.88 -0.48 4.23
N ASN A 200 7.63 -0.95 4.30
CA ASN A 200 7.31 -2.37 4.18
C ASN A 200 7.68 -2.89 2.78
N LEU A 201 7.30 -2.17 1.73
CA LEU A 201 7.67 -2.48 0.34
C LEU A 201 9.19 -2.58 0.21
N LYS A 202 9.92 -1.58 0.71
CA LYS A 202 11.39 -1.57 0.72
C LYS A 202 11.96 -2.80 1.43
N ALA A 203 11.49 -3.09 2.65
CA ALA A 203 11.97 -4.21 3.45
C ALA A 203 11.75 -5.56 2.71
N ILE A 204 10.59 -5.76 2.08
CA ILE A 204 10.26 -6.97 1.34
C ILE A 204 11.13 -7.10 0.08
N ALA A 205 11.20 -6.05 -0.73
CA ALA A 205 11.92 -6.07 -2.00
C ALA A 205 13.43 -6.26 -1.80
N GLU A 206 14.04 -5.50 -0.88
CA GLU A 206 15.46 -5.60 -0.56
C GLU A 206 15.80 -6.97 0.06
N TYR A 207 14.96 -7.46 0.98
CA TYR A 207 15.17 -8.78 1.58
C TYR A 207 15.20 -9.88 0.51
N ARG A 208 14.22 -9.88 -0.40
CA ARG A 208 14.15 -10.86 -1.47
C ARG A 208 15.34 -10.75 -2.43
N HIS A 209 15.63 -9.55 -2.89
CA HIS A 209 16.75 -9.29 -3.81
C HIS A 209 18.10 -9.72 -3.20
N HIS A 210 18.40 -9.32 -1.97
CA HIS A 210 19.67 -9.63 -1.31
C HIS A 210 19.84 -11.14 -0.98
N ASN A 211 18.73 -11.88 -0.86
CA ASN A 211 18.79 -13.32 -0.65
C ASN A 211 18.65 -14.14 -1.95
N GLY A 212 18.69 -13.50 -3.13
CA GLY A 212 18.54 -14.19 -4.42
C GLY A 212 17.17 -14.81 -4.63
N LEU A 213 16.15 -14.29 -3.96
CA LEU A 213 14.76 -14.70 -4.09
C LEU A 213 14.06 -13.83 -5.15
N PRO A 214 13.08 -14.37 -5.89
CA PRO A 214 12.28 -13.54 -6.80
C PRO A 214 11.52 -12.48 -6.01
N VAL A 215 11.59 -11.23 -6.45
CA VAL A 215 10.84 -10.12 -5.83
C VAL A 215 9.33 -10.35 -5.97
N THR A 216 8.86 -10.79 -7.15
CA THR A 216 7.52 -11.32 -7.33
C THR A 216 7.47 -12.77 -6.83
N PRO A 217 6.75 -13.07 -5.73
CA PRO A 217 6.72 -14.40 -5.15
C PRO A 217 5.97 -15.41 -6.03
N PHE A 218 6.23 -16.70 -5.80
CA PHE A 218 5.67 -17.77 -6.63
C PHE A 218 4.13 -17.84 -6.60
N TRP A 219 3.50 -17.44 -5.50
CA TRP A 219 2.04 -17.49 -5.36
C TRP A 219 1.30 -16.42 -6.20
N MET A 220 2.03 -15.45 -6.73
CA MET A 220 1.55 -14.43 -7.65
C MET A 220 1.79 -14.79 -9.13
N ARG A 221 2.46 -15.92 -9.41
CA ARG A 221 2.81 -16.34 -10.78
C ARG A 221 1.80 -17.28 -11.40
#